data_11ecaecc8505bdc2e1b27aa482ae8dc1
#
_entry.id   11ecaecc8505bdc2e1b27aa482ae8dc1
#
_cell.length_a   1.000
_cell.length_b   1.000
_cell.length_c   1.000
_cell.angle_alpha   90.00
_cell.angle_beta   90.00
_cell.angle_gamma   90.00
#
_symmetry.space_group_name_H-M   'P 1'
#
loop_
_entity.id
_entity.type
_entity.pdbx_description
1 polymer ?
#
loop_
_entity_poly.entity_id
_entity_poly.type
_entity_poly.pdbx_seq_one_letter_code
_entity_poly.pdbx_strand_id
1 'polypeptide(L)'
;DAQRTMSTYLGISQKLNASDFNDDVIDNSKITYLEGYLWDLDDAQEAIKKAIKISKNAGKLVAFSVSDVFCIERFRDSFLSLVNNEADIIFANEEEIKSLYEKNHLDECLEILSKKNKIFAITLGEKGAMIVNQERRVPIKPEKIERLVDTTGAGDLFAAGFLLGFLKNESMENCGATGVSFASKVIQIYGARL
;
A
#
# COMPACT_ATOMS: atom_id res chain seq x y z
N ASP A 1 -0.40 -23.03 7.63
CA ASP A 1 -0.93 -21.69 7.86
C ASP A 1 -0.30 -20.66 6.91
N ALA A 2 0.68 -21.06 6.06
CA ALA A 2 1.45 -20.24 5.12
C ALA A 2 2.10 -18.99 5.74
N GLN A 3 2.23 -18.93 7.07
CA GLN A 3 2.99 -17.91 7.77
C GLN A 3 4.49 -18.14 7.55
N ARG A 4 5.24 -17.07 7.46
CA ARG A 4 6.69 -17.12 7.22
C ARG A 4 7.47 -16.34 8.27
N THR A 5 8.67 -16.79 8.51
CA THR A 5 9.69 -16.03 9.22
C THR A 5 10.74 -15.58 8.22
N MET A 6 11.09 -14.29 8.26
CA MET A 6 12.09 -13.71 7.38
C MET A 6 13.34 -13.36 8.19
N SER A 7 14.49 -13.87 7.74
CA SER A 7 15.80 -13.40 8.21
C SER A 7 16.38 -12.51 7.12
N THR A 8 16.34 -11.20 7.36
CA THR A 8 16.57 -10.20 6.30
C THR A 8 17.90 -9.49 6.48
N TYR A 9 18.66 -9.41 5.39
CA TYR A 9 19.81 -8.52 5.23
C TYR A 9 19.52 -7.54 4.08
N LEU A 10 19.27 -6.29 4.41
CA LEU A 10 18.79 -5.28 3.45
C LEU A 10 19.88 -4.79 2.48
N GLY A 11 21.16 -4.94 2.85
CA GLY A 11 22.29 -4.64 1.94
C GLY A 11 22.27 -3.20 1.42
N ILE A 12 22.39 -3.06 0.10
CA ILE A 12 22.46 -1.75 -0.56
C ILE A 12 21.16 -0.94 -0.47
N SER A 13 20.01 -1.59 -0.24
CA SER A 13 18.74 -0.86 -0.11
C SER A 13 18.72 0.13 1.05
N GLN A 14 19.57 -0.11 2.07
CA GLN A 14 19.77 0.83 3.17
C GLN A 14 20.54 2.11 2.79
N LYS A 15 21.08 2.20 1.57
CA LYS A 15 21.83 3.37 1.09
C LYS A 15 21.02 4.23 0.13
N LEU A 16 19.72 3.96 0.03
CA LEU A 16 18.83 4.80 -0.79
C LEU A 16 18.91 6.25 -0.32
N ASN A 17 19.13 7.15 -1.28
CA ASN A 17 19.23 8.59 -1.03
C ASN A 17 18.66 9.40 -2.20
N ALA A 18 18.55 10.72 -2.03
CA ALA A 18 17.90 11.59 -3.00
C ALA A 18 18.61 11.68 -4.37
N SER A 19 19.87 11.25 -4.50
CA SER A 19 20.61 11.22 -5.77
C SER A 19 20.34 9.97 -6.61
N ASP A 20 19.72 8.94 -6.03
CA ASP A 20 19.38 7.71 -6.72
C ASP A 20 18.12 7.86 -7.60
N PHE A 21 17.37 8.94 -7.44
CA PHE A 21 16.18 9.21 -8.24
C PHE A 21 16.48 10.07 -9.44
N ASN A 22 15.97 9.62 -10.58
CA ASN A 22 15.86 10.47 -11.76
C ASN A 22 14.56 11.30 -11.65
N ASP A 23 14.69 12.60 -11.44
CA ASP A 23 13.58 13.52 -11.25
C ASP A 23 12.62 13.51 -12.46
N ASP A 24 13.16 13.40 -13.69
CA ASP A 24 12.36 13.33 -14.92
C ASP A 24 11.46 12.07 -14.98
N VAL A 25 11.93 10.96 -14.43
CA VAL A 25 11.11 9.72 -14.37
C VAL A 25 9.93 9.92 -13.44
N ILE A 26 10.13 10.55 -12.28
CA ILE A 26 9.07 10.83 -11.32
C ILE A 26 8.08 11.85 -11.91
N ASP A 27 8.59 12.94 -12.49
CA ASP A 27 7.78 14.01 -13.08
C ASP A 27 6.87 13.52 -14.21
N ASN A 28 7.35 12.57 -15.01
CA ASN A 28 6.59 11.97 -16.12
C ASN A 28 5.75 10.74 -15.72
N SER A 29 5.84 10.27 -14.48
CA SER A 29 5.05 9.15 -13.98
C SER A 29 3.64 9.61 -13.61
N LYS A 30 2.62 8.74 -13.81
CA LYS A 30 1.25 9.04 -13.40
C LYS A 30 1.05 8.89 -11.90
N ILE A 31 1.74 7.94 -11.29
CA ILE A 31 1.68 7.61 -9.86
C ILE A 31 3.09 7.29 -9.38
N THR A 32 3.47 7.86 -8.23
CA THR A 32 4.66 7.45 -7.47
C THR A 32 4.22 6.55 -6.33
N TYR A 33 4.64 5.28 -6.35
CA TYR A 33 4.34 4.31 -5.32
C TYR A 33 5.47 4.23 -4.29
N LEU A 34 5.13 4.35 -3.02
CA LEU A 34 6.05 4.41 -1.89
C LEU A 34 5.72 3.32 -0.88
N GLU A 35 6.76 2.78 -0.23
CA GLU A 35 6.63 1.76 0.81
C GLU A 35 7.19 2.23 2.14
N GLY A 36 6.46 1.94 3.21
CA GLY A 36 6.84 2.26 4.58
C GLY A 36 8.15 1.60 5.02
N TYR A 37 8.51 0.45 4.45
CA TYR A 37 9.79 -0.22 4.69
C TYR A 37 11.02 0.66 4.43
N LEU A 38 10.92 1.64 3.55
CA LEU A 38 12.01 2.55 3.21
C LEU A 38 12.18 3.69 4.23
N TRP A 39 11.34 3.76 5.25
CA TRP A 39 11.33 4.90 6.20
C TRP A 39 12.35 4.77 7.35
N ASP A 40 13.12 3.69 7.43
CA ASP A 40 14.03 3.43 8.56
C ASP A 40 15.24 4.37 8.66
N LEU A 41 15.69 4.96 7.55
CA LEU A 41 16.90 5.77 7.48
C LEU A 41 16.59 7.20 7.01
N ASP A 42 17.27 8.16 7.60
CA ASP A 42 17.08 9.59 7.31
C ASP A 42 17.29 9.92 5.83
N ASP A 43 18.35 9.38 5.21
CA ASP A 43 18.63 9.60 3.79
C ASP A 43 17.49 9.05 2.90
N ALA A 44 16.92 7.91 3.24
CA ALA A 44 15.79 7.34 2.51
C ALA A 44 14.51 8.16 2.74
N GLN A 45 14.28 8.68 3.95
CA GLN A 45 13.17 9.59 4.21
C GLN A 45 13.27 10.88 3.39
N GLU A 46 14.47 11.48 3.30
CA GLU A 46 14.69 12.67 2.47
C GLU A 46 14.47 12.35 0.98
N ALA A 47 14.93 11.20 0.53
CA ALA A 47 14.70 10.72 -0.83
C ALA A 47 13.20 10.59 -1.14
N ILE A 48 12.43 9.97 -0.24
CA ILE A 48 10.97 9.82 -0.36
C ILE A 48 10.27 11.18 -0.36
N LYS A 49 10.63 12.08 0.56
CA LYS A 49 10.08 13.45 0.61
C LYS A 49 10.35 14.21 -0.69
N LYS A 50 11.55 14.06 -1.27
CA LYS A 50 11.88 14.61 -2.58
C LYS A 50 10.97 14.05 -3.68
N ALA A 51 10.81 12.74 -3.73
CA ALA A 51 9.95 12.08 -4.72
C ALA A 51 8.48 12.55 -4.62
N ILE A 52 7.94 12.65 -3.41
CA ILE A 52 6.60 13.20 -3.15
C ILE A 52 6.49 14.63 -3.70
N LYS A 53 7.46 15.47 -3.36
CA LYS A 53 7.46 16.88 -3.80
C LYS A 53 7.46 17.02 -5.32
N ILE A 54 8.26 16.21 -6.03
CA ILE A 54 8.30 16.20 -7.49
C ILE A 54 6.94 15.77 -8.05
N SER A 55 6.39 14.63 -7.58
CA SER A 55 5.09 14.13 -8.01
C SER A 55 3.98 15.17 -7.82
N LYS A 56 3.92 15.78 -6.65
CA LYS A 56 2.90 16.79 -6.33
C LYS A 56 3.04 18.06 -7.18
N ASN A 57 4.26 18.54 -7.40
CA ASN A 57 4.52 19.70 -8.25
C ASN A 57 4.10 19.44 -9.71
N ALA A 58 4.25 18.21 -10.18
CA ALA A 58 3.79 17.78 -11.50
C ALA A 58 2.29 17.47 -11.58
N GLY A 59 1.53 17.64 -10.48
CA GLY A 59 0.11 17.30 -10.42
C GLY A 59 -0.17 15.81 -10.54
N LYS A 60 0.79 14.97 -10.13
CA LYS A 60 0.69 13.50 -10.16
C LYS A 60 0.27 12.94 -8.80
N LEU A 61 -0.16 11.69 -8.80
CA LEU A 61 -0.63 11.01 -7.61
C LEU A 61 0.51 10.33 -6.84
N VAL A 62 0.34 10.27 -5.53
CA VAL A 62 1.19 9.52 -4.62
C VAL A 62 0.38 8.36 -4.04
N ALA A 63 0.86 7.15 -4.22
CA ALA A 63 0.35 5.95 -3.58
C ALA A 63 1.31 5.50 -2.48
N PHE A 64 0.80 5.13 -1.31
CA PHE A 64 1.60 4.76 -0.16
C PHE A 64 1.11 3.45 0.46
N SER A 65 2.00 2.47 0.61
CA SER A 65 1.79 1.29 1.43
C SER A 65 2.39 1.51 2.82
N VAL A 66 1.61 1.26 3.86
CA VAL A 66 2.11 1.34 5.25
C VAL A 66 3.02 0.16 5.61
N SER A 67 3.02 -0.88 4.79
CA SER A 67 3.95 -2.00 4.70
C SER A 67 3.90 -3.01 5.84
N ASP A 68 3.99 -2.61 7.11
CA ASP A 68 4.06 -3.53 8.25
C ASP A 68 3.76 -2.82 9.57
N VAL A 69 3.18 -3.56 10.54
CA VAL A 69 2.88 -3.05 11.88
C VAL A 69 4.15 -2.55 12.60
N PHE A 70 5.30 -3.22 12.43
CA PHE A 70 6.56 -2.76 13.04
C PHE A 70 7.02 -1.41 12.51
N CYS A 71 6.81 -1.15 11.20
CA CYS A 71 7.10 0.16 10.63
C CYS A 71 6.17 1.23 11.21
N ILE A 72 4.89 0.90 11.34
CA ILE A 72 3.87 1.81 11.90
C ILE A 72 4.19 2.14 13.36
N GLU A 73 4.52 1.15 14.19
CA GLU A 73 4.84 1.37 15.61
C GLU A 73 6.04 2.30 15.80
N ARG A 74 7.06 2.19 14.94
CA ARG A 74 8.25 3.05 14.98
C ARG A 74 8.02 4.46 14.43
N PHE A 75 7.17 4.60 13.41
CA PHE A 75 7.05 5.83 12.64
C PHE A 75 5.60 6.33 12.50
N ARG A 76 4.72 6.00 13.46
CA ARG A 76 3.27 6.28 13.39
C ARG A 76 2.96 7.73 13.01
N ASP A 77 3.56 8.69 13.70
CA ASP A 77 3.28 10.11 13.45
C ASP A 77 3.68 10.53 12.03
N SER A 78 4.83 10.03 11.54
CA SER A 78 5.27 10.25 10.17
C SER A 78 4.33 9.63 9.16
N PHE A 79 3.87 8.40 9.40
CA PHE A 79 2.93 7.70 8.52
C PHE A 79 1.55 8.36 8.54
N LEU A 80 1.07 8.80 9.70
CA LEU A 80 -0.16 9.60 9.79
C LEU A 80 -0.02 10.92 9.02
N SER A 81 1.14 11.57 9.09
CA SER A 81 1.43 12.78 8.32
C SER A 81 1.41 12.50 6.81
N LEU A 82 2.09 11.43 6.34
CA LEU A 82 2.06 11.01 4.94
C LEU A 82 0.64 10.71 4.46
N VAL A 83 -0.10 9.92 5.22
CA VAL A 83 -1.49 9.56 4.90
C VAL A 83 -2.40 10.78 4.88
N ASN A 84 -2.23 11.72 5.81
CA ASN A 84 -3.12 12.88 5.89
C ASN A 84 -2.82 13.95 4.83
N ASN A 85 -1.55 14.18 4.53
CA ASN A 85 -1.12 15.37 3.78
C ASN A 85 -0.61 15.04 2.37
N GLU A 86 -0.01 13.84 2.18
CA GLU A 86 0.77 13.58 0.97
C GLU A 86 0.16 12.50 0.06
N ALA A 87 -0.22 11.36 0.61
CA ALA A 87 -0.72 10.25 -0.18
C ALA A 87 -2.16 10.48 -0.66
N ASP A 88 -2.45 10.05 -1.88
CA ASP A 88 -3.78 10.07 -2.50
C ASP A 88 -4.44 8.69 -2.44
N ILE A 89 -3.63 7.62 -2.55
CA ILE A 89 -4.05 6.23 -2.46
C ILE A 89 -3.24 5.54 -1.37
N ILE A 90 -3.90 4.87 -0.45
CA ILE A 90 -3.26 4.20 0.69
C ILE A 90 -3.58 2.71 0.66
N PHE A 91 -2.53 1.88 0.78
CA PHE A 91 -2.63 0.44 0.91
C PHE A 91 -2.25 0.01 2.32
N ALA A 92 -3.08 -0.84 2.90
CA ALA A 92 -2.86 -1.45 4.21
C ALA A 92 -3.62 -2.78 4.32
N ASN A 93 -3.24 -3.63 5.26
CA ASN A 93 -4.12 -4.69 5.73
C ASN A 93 -4.93 -4.25 6.96
N GLU A 94 -5.83 -5.12 7.45
CA GLU A 94 -6.68 -4.84 8.61
C GLU A 94 -5.86 -4.51 9.86
N GLU A 95 -4.80 -5.28 10.15
CA GLU A 95 -3.97 -5.08 11.34
C GLU A 95 -3.14 -3.79 11.24
N GLU A 96 -2.62 -3.50 10.08
CA GLU A 96 -1.87 -2.28 9.82
C GLU A 96 -2.74 -1.03 10.00
N ILE A 97 -3.96 -1.02 9.46
CA ILE A 97 -4.84 0.14 9.58
C ILE A 97 -5.33 0.33 11.03
N LYS A 98 -5.58 -0.77 11.75
CA LYS A 98 -5.90 -0.72 13.18
C LYS A 98 -4.73 -0.18 14.00
N SER A 99 -3.52 -0.66 13.73
CA SER A 99 -2.31 -0.16 14.39
C SER A 99 -2.08 1.33 14.12
N LEU A 100 -2.22 1.76 12.85
CA LEU A 100 -1.99 3.15 12.45
C LEU A 100 -2.90 4.14 13.19
N TYR A 101 -4.17 3.77 13.36
CA TYR A 101 -5.17 4.62 14.01
C TYR A 101 -5.43 4.26 15.49
N GLU A 102 -4.66 3.31 16.05
CA GLU A 102 -4.78 2.84 17.45
C GLU A 102 -6.22 2.43 17.79
N LYS A 103 -6.83 1.62 16.90
CA LYS A 103 -8.18 1.09 17.05
C LYS A 103 -8.19 -0.42 17.18
N ASN A 104 -9.17 -0.93 17.94
CA ASN A 104 -9.34 -2.36 18.11
C ASN A 104 -10.22 -2.98 17.02
N HIS A 105 -11.11 -2.20 16.43
CA HIS A 105 -12.09 -2.67 15.46
C HIS A 105 -11.93 -1.96 14.13
N LEU A 106 -12.04 -2.71 13.03
CA LEU A 106 -11.95 -2.16 11.67
C LEU A 106 -13.00 -1.08 11.41
N ASP A 107 -14.22 -1.26 11.92
CA ASP A 107 -15.31 -0.30 11.70
C ASP A 107 -14.98 1.10 12.23
N GLU A 108 -14.28 1.20 13.37
CA GLU A 108 -13.81 2.49 13.91
C GLU A 108 -12.81 3.16 12.95
N CYS A 109 -11.92 2.35 12.33
CA CYS A 109 -11.01 2.85 11.30
C CYS A 109 -11.80 3.32 10.08
N LEU A 110 -12.74 2.52 9.58
CA LEU A 110 -13.53 2.87 8.40
C LEU A 110 -14.32 4.17 8.58
N GLU A 111 -14.79 4.47 9.79
CA GLU A 111 -15.43 5.75 10.10
C GLU A 111 -14.46 6.93 9.98
N ILE A 112 -13.22 6.78 10.40
CA ILE A 112 -12.17 7.80 10.26
C ILE A 112 -11.81 7.98 8.79
N LEU A 113 -11.60 6.88 8.05
CA LEU A 113 -11.18 6.89 6.65
C LEU A 113 -12.24 7.51 5.74
N SER A 114 -13.51 7.23 5.99
CA SER A 114 -14.65 7.76 5.20
C SER A 114 -14.72 9.29 5.18
N LYS A 115 -14.15 9.94 6.18
CA LYS A 115 -14.11 11.41 6.29
C LYS A 115 -12.95 12.04 5.52
N LYS A 116 -12.07 11.22 4.92
CA LYS A 116 -10.88 11.69 4.22
C LYS A 116 -11.14 11.69 2.70
N ASN A 117 -10.70 12.74 2.01
CA ASN A 117 -10.79 12.82 0.55
C ASN A 117 -9.62 12.05 -0.11
N LYS A 118 -9.58 10.74 0.13
CA LYS A 118 -8.50 9.83 -0.30
C LYS A 118 -9.07 8.44 -0.59
N ILE A 119 -8.30 7.62 -1.28
CA ILE A 119 -8.63 6.22 -1.53
C ILE A 119 -7.85 5.35 -0.55
N PHE A 120 -8.54 4.49 0.19
CA PHE A 120 -7.93 3.47 1.03
C PHE A 120 -8.32 2.10 0.49
N ALA A 121 -7.32 1.27 0.19
CA ALA A 121 -7.49 -0.08 -0.28
C ALA A 121 -6.98 -1.04 0.81
N ILE A 122 -7.92 -1.58 1.59
CA ILE A 122 -7.63 -2.36 2.80
C ILE A 122 -7.83 -3.85 2.49
N THR A 123 -6.77 -4.65 2.58
CA THR A 123 -6.88 -6.10 2.43
C THR A 123 -7.35 -6.75 3.74
N LEU A 124 -8.23 -7.75 3.62
CA LEU A 124 -8.89 -8.43 4.74
C LEU A 124 -8.59 -9.93 4.76
N GLY A 125 -7.48 -10.35 4.18
CA GLY A 125 -7.08 -11.74 4.06
C GLY A 125 -8.13 -12.57 3.30
N GLU A 126 -8.58 -13.66 3.88
CA GLU A 126 -9.58 -14.56 3.27
C GLU A 126 -10.96 -13.93 3.05
N LYS A 127 -11.21 -12.75 3.64
CA LYS A 127 -12.46 -11.98 3.46
C LYS A 127 -12.42 -11.05 2.24
N GLY A 128 -11.30 -11.00 1.52
CA GLY A 128 -11.12 -10.15 0.35
C GLY A 128 -10.55 -8.77 0.68
N ALA A 129 -11.24 -7.69 0.32
CA ALA A 129 -10.77 -6.33 0.58
C ALA A 129 -11.93 -5.35 0.82
N MET A 130 -11.62 -4.19 1.37
CA MET A 130 -12.52 -3.04 1.50
C MET A 130 -11.86 -1.82 0.85
N ILE A 131 -12.53 -1.22 -0.12
CA ILE A 131 -12.10 0.05 -0.69
C ILE A 131 -12.94 1.16 -0.07
N VAL A 132 -12.27 2.15 0.51
CA VAL A 132 -12.92 3.36 1.05
C VAL A 132 -12.52 4.53 0.16
N ASN A 133 -13.51 5.20 -0.39
CA ASN A 133 -13.33 6.41 -1.19
C ASN A 133 -14.36 7.43 -0.74
N GLN A 134 -13.93 8.38 0.06
CA GLN A 134 -14.81 9.27 0.79
C GLN A 134 -15.84 8.46 1.61
N GLU A 135 -17.11 8.87 1.64
CA GLU A 135 -18.17 8.16 2.39
C GLU A 135 -18.52 6.77 1.80
N ARG A 136 -18.04 6.46 0.59
CA ARG A 136 -18.35 5.20 -0.09
C ARG A 136 -17.43 4.09 0.39
N ARG A 137 -18.02 3.01 0.90
CA ARG A 137 -17.35 1.76 1.28
C ARG A 137 -17.74 0.67 0.28
N VAL A 138 -16.75 0.09 -0.37
CA VAL A 138 -16.92 -0.90 -1.43
C VAL A 138 -16.28 -2.21 -0.99
N PRO A 139 -17.05 -3.18 -0.51
CA PRO A 139 -16.55 -4.50 -0.17
C PRO A 139 -16.21 -5.28 -1.43
N ILE A 140 -15.01 -5.85 -1.48
CA ILE A 140 -14.53 -6.70 -2.56
C ILE A 140 -14.48 -8.14 -2.07
N LYS A 141 -15.20 -9.02 -2.75
CA LYS A 141 -15.23 -10.44 -2.39
C LYS A 141 -13.87 -11.09 -2.64
N PRO A 142 -13.48 -12.08 -1.81
CA PRO A 142 -12.30 -12.88 -2.07
C PRO A 142 -12.47 -13.72 -3.33
N GLU A 143 -11.39 -14.02 -4.01
CA GLU A 143 -11.37 -15.00 -5.09
C GLU A 143 -11.09 -16.39 -4.52
N LYS A 144 -11.75 -17.42 -5.07
CA LYS A 144 -11.51 -18.78 -4.64
C LYS A 144 -10.12 -19.23 -5.08
N ILE A 145 -9.34 -19.72 -4.13
CA ILE A 145 -8.02 -20.32 -4.39
C ILE A 145 -8.10 -21.85 -4.28
N GLU A 146 -7.22 -22.54 -5.01
CA GLU A 146 -7.12 -24.01 -4.92
C GLU A 146 -6.32 -24.44 -3.68
N ARG A 147 -5.22 -23.72 -3.44
CA ARG A 147 -4.35 -23.95 -2.27
C ARG A 147 -3.65 -22.67 -1.84
N LEU A 148 -3.40 -22.53 -0.56
CA LEU A 148 -2.55 -21.49 0.00
C LEU A 148 -1.14 -22.06 0.15
N VAL A 149 -0.15 -21.44 -0.52
CA VAL A 149 1.27 -21.90 -0.54
C VAL A 149 2.17 -20.92 0.20
N ASP A 150 2.15 -19.64 -0.20
CA ASP A 150 3.02 -18.60 0.34
C ASP A 150 2.33 -17.25 0.21
N THR A 151 2.22 -16.50 1.30
CA THR A 151 1.59 -15.18 1.29
C THR A 151 2.54 -14.03 0.93
N THR A 152 3.80 -14.35 0.59
CA THR A 152 4.79 -13.35 0.18
C THR A 152 4.34 -12.62 -1.08
N GLY A 153 4.36 -11.29 -1.04
CA GLY A 153 3.97 -10.45 -2.17
C GLY A 153 2.45 -10.29 -2.38
N ALA A 154 1.60 -10.86 -1.52
CA ALA A 154 0.15 -10.71 -1.65
C ALA A 154 -0.28 -9.23 -1.64
N GLY A 155 0.26 -8.42 -0.72
CA GLY A 155 0.01 -6.98 -0.63
C GLY A 155 0.52 -6.23 -1.87
N ASP A 156 1.71 -6.57 -2.33
CA ASP A 156 2.33 -5.93 -3.50
C ASP A 156 1.52 -6.19 -4.77
N LEU A 157 1.12 -7.45 -4.98
CA LEU A 157 0.31 -7.83 -6.13
C LEU A 157 -1.12 -7.28 -6.05
N PHE A 158 -1.68 -7.16 -4.83
CA PHE A 158 -2.95 -6.45 -4.64
C PHE A 158 -2.81 -4.98 -5.06
N ALA A 159 -1.79 -4.28 -4.57
CA ALA A 159 -1.54 -2.89 -4.95
C ALA A 159 -1.29 -2.73 -6.46
N ALA A 160 -0.48 -3.61 -7.06
CA ALA A 160 -0.22 -3.60 -8.50
C ALA A 160 -1.51 -3.78 -9.33
N GLY A 161 -2.34 -4.77 -8.97
CA GLY A 161 -3.63 -5.01 -9.64
C GLY A 161 -4.61 -3.85 -9.47
N PHE A 162 -4.71 -3.30 -8.26
CA PHE A 162 -5.54 -2.13 -7.98
C PHE A 162 -5.11 -0.92 -8.82
N LEU A 163 -3.82 -0.59 -8.81
CA LEU A 163 -3.28 0.55 -9.56
C LEU A 163 -3.41 0.36 -11.07
N LEU A 164 -3.32 -0.88 -11.58
CA LEU A 164 -3.56 -1.18 -12.99
C LEU A 164 -4.99 -0.82 -13.40
N GLY A 165 -6.00 -1.24 -12.63
CA GLY A 165 -7.40 -0.89 -12.88
C GLY A 165 -7.63 0.62 -12.74
N PHE A 166 -7.05 1.23 -11.71
CA PHE A 166 -7.16 2.67 -11.47
C PHE A 166 -6.62 3.50 -12.64
N LEU A 167 -5.45 3.13 -13.19
CA LEU A 167 -4.84 3.80 -14.35
C LEU A 167 -5.63 3.63 -15.64
N LYS A 168 -6.50 2.60 -15.70
CA LYS A 168 -7.45 2.37 -16.80
C LYS A 168 -8.79 3.08 -16.59
N ASN A 169 -8.93 3.86 -15.51
CA ASN A 169 -10.16 4.54 -15.10
C ASN A 169 -11.34 3.58 -14.86
N GLU A 170 -11.05 2.39 -14.33
CA GLU A 170 -12.08 1.43 -13.94
C GLU A 170 -12.78 1.87 -12.65
N SER A 171 -13.94 1.28 -12.34
CA SER A 171 -14.64 1.53 -11.08
C SER A 171 -13.82 1.02 -9.88
N MET A 172 -14.07 1.55 -8.69
CA MET A 172 -13.39 1.09 -7.46
C MET A 172 -13.61 -0.40 -7.21
N GLU A 173 -14.77 -0.91 -7.56
CA GLU A 173 -15.10 -2.34 -7.53
C GLU A 173 -14.16 -3.15 -8.42
N ASN A 174 -13.96 -2.72 -9.67
CA ASN A 174 -13.10 -3.40 -10.62
C ASN A 174 -11.61 -3.28 -10.25
N CYS A 175 -11.19 -2.11 -9.77
CA CYS A 175 -9.83 -1.93 -9.24
C CYS A 175 -9.55 -2.91 -8.09
N GLY A 176 -10.46 -2.97 -7.12
CA GLY A 176 -10.33 -3.90 -5.99
C GLY A 176 -10.38 -5.37 -6.42
N ALA A 177 -11.28 -5.73 -7.36
CA ALA A 177 -11.38 -7.10 -7.88
C ALA A 177 -10.10 -7.52 -8.61
N THR A 178 -9.51 -6.63 -9.43
CA THR A 178 -8.23 -6.88 -10.10
C THR A 178 -7.10 -7.06 -9.07
N GLY A 179 -7.07 -6.24 -8.00
CA GLY A 179 -6.13 -6.39 -6.90
C GLY A 179 -6.26 -7.74 -6.20
N VAL A 180 -7.48 -8.13 -5.83
CA VAL A 180 -7.77 -9.44 -5.23
C VAL A 180 -7.35 -10.58 -6.15
N SER A 181 -7.64 -10.50 -7.45
CA SER A 181 -7.25 -11.53 -8.41
C SER A 181 -5.74 -11.72 -8.50
N PHE A 182 -4.97 -10.63 -8.50
CA PHE A 182 -3.50 -10.71 -8.53
C PHE A 182 -2.95 -11.31 -7.23
N ALA A 183 -3.45 -10.85 -6.08
CA ALA A 183 -3.08 -11.41 -4.78
C ALA A 183 -3.43 -12.91 -4.68
N SER A 184 -4.62 -13.30 -5.13
CA SER A 184 -5.07 -14.70 -5.11
C SER A 184 -4.20 -15.63 -5.97
N LYS A 185 -3.64 -15.13 -7.06
CA LYS A 185 -2.72 -15.91 -7.91
C LYS A 185 -1.37 -16.11 -7.24
N VAL A 186 -0.76 -15.05 -6.70
CA VAL A 186 0.58 -15.13 -6.13
C VAL A 186 0.64 -16.02 -4.89
N ILE A 187 -0.40 -16.01 -4.06
CA ILE A 187 -0.40 -16.85 -2.83
C ILE A 187 -0.52 -18.36 -3.08
N GLN A 188 -0.70 -18.79 -4.32
CA GLN A 188 -0.77 -20.20 -4.72
C GLN A 188 0.56 -20.76 -5.24
N ILE A 189 1.60 -19.94 -5.28
CA ILE A 189 2.95 -20.32 -5.70
C ILE A 189 3.98 -19.89 -4.67
N TYR A 190 5.21 -20.39 -4.78
CA TYR A 190 6.32 -19.91 -3.96
C TYR A 190 6.90 -18.60 -4.49
N GLY A 191 7.14 -17.66 -3.59
CA GLY A 191 7.74 -16.37 -3.91
C GLY A 191 6.71 -15.29 -4.29
N ALA A 192 7.21 -14.08 -4.60
CA ALA A 192 6.42 -12.87 -4.73
C ALA A 192 6.11 -12.46 -6.19
N ARG A 193 6.35 -13.32 -7.17
CA ARG A 193 6.19 -12.98 -8.59
C ARG A 193 5.35 -14.02 -9.32
N LEU A 194 4.45 -13.53 -10.18
CA LEU A 194 3.67 -14.33 -11.12
C LEU A 194 4.47 -14.67 -12.36
#